data_4368d47a83257a1155d079828d895516
#
_entry.id   4368d47a83257a1155d079828d895516
#
_cell.length_a   1.000
_cell.length_b   1.000
_cell.length_c   1.000
_cell.angle_alpha   90.00
_cell.angle_beta   90.00
_cell.angle_gamma   90.00
#
_symmetry.space_group_name_H-M   'P 1'
#
loop_
_entity.id
_entity.type
_entity.pdbx_description
1 polymer ?
#
loop_
_entity_poly.entity_id
_entity_poly.type
_entity_poly.pdbx_seq_one_letter_code
_entity_poly.pdbx_strand_id
1 'polypeptide(L)'
;MAGTVLITGAGIGIGRAAARAFAAARYRVIVTDVLDVEGESVAAAIRAGGGDAEFHHLDVRSTEQAEAVLRAVEIKFGPLNCIVANAGIAHKVPLSQMSDDAWDHTFEIDLKGMLRVIRPALAGMRARGSGAIVCTSSIMGVAYGWNEHVHYSAAKSGVVGLIRGLAVELASAGIRVNGVAPGYIRTAQLLSEQHSLGAAGAEAASAFIPMGRIGEPEEIADVIVFLASPAARYMTGQTVVVDGGLLVGRY
;
A
#
# COMPACT_ATOMS: atom_id res chain seq x y z
N MET A 1 13.34 2.72 19.50
CA MET A 1 12.59 2.98 18.24
C MET A 1 13.08 2.00 17.21
N ALA A 2 12.16 1.29 16.50
CA ALA A 2 12.55 0.25 15.55
C ALA A 2 13.02 0.83 14.19
N GLY A 3 12.75 2.12 13.92
CA GLY A 3 13.13 2.80 12.69
C GLY A 3 12.07 3.81 12.26
N THR A 4 12.23 4.36 11.06
CA THR A 4 11.26 5.28 10.43
C THR A 4 10.61 4.61 9.23
N VAL A 5 9.27 4.63 9.17
CA VAL A 5 8.47 4.15 8.03
C VAL A 5 7.71 5.31 7.40
N LEU A 6 7.69 5.37 6.08
CA LEU A 6 6.79 6.25 5.31
C LEU A 6 5.69 5.42 4.67
N ILE A 7 4.44 5.85 4.82
CA ILE A 7 3.26 5.14 4.32
C ILE A 7 2.43 6.09 3.46
N THR A 8 2.18 5.74 2.20
CA THR A 8 1.33 6.53 1.31
C THR A 8 -0.13 6.07 1.36
N GLY A 9 -1.08 7.01 1.20
CA GLY A 9 -2.50 6.72 1.35
C GLY A 9 -2.83 6.28 2.78
N ALA A 10 -2.22 6.94 3.78
CA ALA A 10 -2.27 6.51 5.18
C ALA A 10 -3.40 7.17 5.99
N GLY A 11 -4.20 8.03 5.38
CA GLY A 11 -5.33 8.70 6.05
C GLY A 11 -6.52 7.78 6.32
N ILE A 12 -6.75 6.79 5.46
CA ILE A 12 -7.90 5.88 5.55
C ILE A 12 -7.53 4.41 5.27
N GLY A 13 -8.46 3.50 5.49
CA GLY A 13 -8.39 2.09 5.05
C GLY A 13 -7.13 1.35 5.51
N ILE A 14 -6.53 0.60 4.59
CA ILE A 14 -5.35 -0.24 4.86
C ILE A 14 -4.15 0.61 5.29
N GLY A 15 -3.93 1.77 4.65
CA GLY A 15 -2.82 2.66 5.01
C GLY A 15 -2.92 3.19 6.43
N ARG A 16 -4.13 3.58 6.88
CA ARG A 16 -4.39 3.99 8.27
C ARG A 16 -4.13 2.85 9.26
N ALA A 17 -4.60 1.64 8.94
CA ALA A 17 -4.36 0.47 9.77
C ALA A 17 -2.86 0.14 9.84
N ALA A 18 -2.14 0.19 8.72
CA ALA A 18 -0.69 0.02 8.67
C ALA A 18 0.03 1.07 9.53
N ALA A 19 -0.37 2.35 9.47
CA ALA A 19 0.22 3.40 10.28
C ALA A 19 0.11 3.10 11.78
N ARG A 20 -1.06 2.66 12.24
CA ARG A 20 -1.28 2.26 13.65
C ARG A 20 -0.48 1.02 14.02
N ALA A 21 -0.43 0.01 13.16
CA ALA A 21 0.34 -1.22 13.39
C ALA A 21 1.84 -0.95 13.49
N PHE A 22 2.41 -0.11 12.62
CA PHE A 22 3.81 0.30 12.72
C PHE A 22 4.09 1.12 13.98
N ALA A 23 3.18 2.00 14.41
CA ALA A 23 3.33 2.73 15.67
C ALA A 23 3.33 1.78 16.87
N ALA A 24 2.45 0.77 16.90
CA ALA A 24 2.46 -0.30 17.91
C ALA A 24 3.77 -1.10 17.90
N ALA A 25 4.36 -1.32 16.72
CA ALA A 25 5.68 -1.94 16.53
C ALA A 25 6.86 -0.99 16.84
N ARG A 26 6.60 0.19 17.43
CA ARG A 26 7.59 1.19 17.86
C ARG A 26 8.38 1.84 16.72
N TYR A 27 7.81 1.93 15.53
CA TYR A 27 8.36 2.76 14.47
C TYR A 27 7.91 4.22 14.66
N ARG A 28 8.76 5.16 14.19
CA ARG A 28 8.30 6.49 13.80
C ARG A 28 7.52 6.36 12.50
N VAL A 29 6.33 6.92 12.43
CA VAL A 29 5.43 6.79 11.28
C VAL A 29 5.29 8.14 10.57
N ILE A 30 5.72 8.16 9.32
CA ILE A 30 5.46 9.29 8.42
C ILE A 30 4.18 8.96 7.65
N VAL A 31 3.09 9.55 8.09
CA VAL A 31 1.76 9.45 7.48
C VAL A 31 1.73 10.37 6.27
N THR A 32 1.45 9.85 5.08
CA THR A 32 1.29 10.70 3.88
C THR A 32 0.00 10.38 3.16
N ASP A 33 -0.72 11.43 2.75
CA ASP A 33 -1.99 11.34 2.03
C ASP A 33 -2.27 12.67 1.30
N VAL A 34 -3.22 12.66 0.37
CA VAL A 34 -3.84 13.87 -0.19
C VAL A 34 -5.00 14.36 0.68
N LEU A 35 -5.49 13.55 1.59
CA LEU A 35 -6.57 13.83 2.55
C LEU A 35 -5.95 14.41 3.83
N ASP A 36 -5.77 15.73 3.86
CA ASP A 36 -5.05 16.41 4.94
C ASP A 36 -5.69 16.20 6.33
N VAL A 37 -7.01 16.25 6.40
CA VAL A 37 -7.75 16.11 7.67
C VAL A 37 -7.63 14.69 8.23
N GLU A 38 -7.83 13.70 7.38
CA GLU A 38 -7.73 12.28 7.74
C GLU A 38 -6.28 11.90 8.10
N GLY A 39 -5.31 12.37 7.30
CA GLY A 39 -3.90 12.11 7.53
C GLY A 39 -3.41 12.69 8.85
N GLU A 40 -3.72 13.97 9.13
CA GLU A 40 -3.37 14.60 10.41
C GLU A 40 -4.09 13.94 11.58
N SER A 41 -5.36 13.55 11.41
CA SER A 41 -6.10 12.80 12.44
C SER A 41 -5.41 11.49 12.81
N VAL A 42 -4.88 10.75 11.83
CA VAL A 42 -4.12 9.51 12.08
C VAL A 42 -2.83 9.81 12.84
N ALA A 43 -2.05 10.79 12.40
CA ALA A 43 -0.80 11.16 13.08
C ALA A 43 -1.06 11.64 14.51
N ALA A 44 -2.08 12.48 14.71
CA ALA A 44 -2.49 12.95 16.04
C ALA A 44 -2.92 11.80 16.97
N ALA A 45 -3.70 10.84 16.46
CA ALA A 45 -4.13 9.69 17.24
C ALA A 45 -2.93 8.80 17.66
N ILE A 46 -1.94 8.62 16.78
CA ILE A 46 -0.71 7.88 17.11
C ILE A 46 0.07 8.62 18.21
N ARG A 47 0.23 9.94 18.10
CA ARG A 47 0.91 10.75 19.12
C ARG A 47 0.17 10.74 20.46
N ALA A 48 -1.15 10.84 20.46
CA ALA A 48 -1.97 10.75 21.66
C ALA A 48 -1.84 9.38 22.36
N GLY A 49 -1.61 8.30 21.59
CA GLY A 49 -1.30 6.98 22.11
C GLY A 49 0.16 6.79 22.56
N GLY A 50 0.98 7.85 22.58
CA GLY A 50 2.40 7.80 22.98
C GLY A 50 3.35 7.30 21.90
N GLY A 51 2.89 7.17 20.65
CA GLY A 51 3.72 6.88 19.48
C GLY A 51 4.35 8.15 18.90
N ASP A 52 5.21 7.96 17.88
CA ASP A 52 5.88 9.04 17.17
C ASP A 52 5.38 9.06 15.72
N ALA A 53 4.71 10.13 15.32
CA ALA A 53 4.16 10.26 13.98
C ALA A 53 4.09 11.71 13.51
N GLU A 54 4.31 11.91 12.21
CA GLU A 54 4.10 13.19 11.52
C GLU A 54 3.25 12.95 10.27
N PHE A 55 2.41 13.95 9.94
CA PHE A 55 1.69 13.98 8.67
C PHE A 55 2.39 14.90 7.68
N HIS A 56 2.42 14.48 6.41
CA HIS A 56 2.83 15.31 5.28
C HIS A 56 1.85 15.12 4.14
N HIS A 57 1.36 16.22 3.57
CA HIS A 57 0.59 16.16 2.32
C HIS A 57 1.45 15.59 1.20
N LEU A 58 0.94 14.59 0.49
CA LEU A 58 1.65 13.97 -0.63
C LEU A 58 0.67 13.45 -1.68
N ASP A 59 0.66 14.08 -2.84
CA ASP A 59 0.09 13.51 -4.05
C ASP A 59 1.17 12.66 -4.76
N VAL A 60 0.98 11.35 -4.78
CA VAL A 60 1.93 10.41 -5.41
C VAL A 60 2.07 10.60 -6.92
N ARG A 61 1.22 11.42 -7.54
CA ARG A 61 1.37 11.84 -8.94
C ARG A 61 2.46 12.88 -9.14
N SER A 62 2.83 13.62 -8.08
CA SER A 62 3.89 14.64 -8.15
C SER A 62 5.25 14.08 -7.72
N THR A 63 6.19 14.05 -8.65
CA THR A 63 7.59 13.72 -8.37
C THR A 63 8.21 14.72 -7.41
N GLU A 64 7.93 16.01 -7.60
CA GLU A 64 8.46 17.12 -6.79
C GLU A 64 8.03 16.99 -5.33
N GLN A 65 6.74 16.69 -5.09
CA GLN A 65 6.24 16.49 -3.73
C GLN A 65 6.88 15.25 -3.09
N ALA A 66 6.98 14.13 -3.80
CA ALA A 66 7.60 12.92 -3.29
C ALA A 66 9.07 13.19 -2.89
N GLU A 67 9.85 13.83 -3.76
CA GLU A 67 11.25 14.18 -3.47
C GLU A 67 11.38 15.17 -2.30
N ALA A 68 10.50 16.17 -2.23
CA ALA A 68 10.51 17.17 -1.16
C ALA A 68 10.20 16.54 0.22
N VAL A 69 9.13 15.74 0.29
CA VAL A 69 8.73 15.06 1.53
C VAL A 69 9.81 14.09 2.00
N LEU A 70 10.34 13.24 1.10
CA LEU A 70 11.37 12.29 1.48
C LEU A 70 12.65 13.00 1.93
N ARG A 71 13.06 14.05 1.23
CA ARG A 71 14.23 14.86 1.63
C ARG A 71 14.03 15.47 3.00
N ALA A 72 12.89 16.09 3.28
CA ALA A 72 12.59 16.69 4.58
C ALA A 72 12.64 15.67 5.71
N VAL A 73 12.04 14.49 5.48
CA VAL A 73 12.03 13.38 6.45
C VAL A 73 13.44 12.85 6.69
N GLU A 74 14.22 12.62 5.65
CA GLU A 74 15.58 12.08 5.78
C GLU A 74 16.57 13.08 6.40
N ILE A 75 16.41 14.38 6.16
CA ILE A 75 17.18 15.43 6.85
C ILE A 75 16.90 15.40 8.35
N LYS A 76 15.63 15.25 8.73
CA LYS A 76 15.19 15.30 10.13
C LYS A 76 15.48 14.03 10.91
N PHE A 77 15.34 12.86 10.28
CA PHE A 77 15.30 11.57 10.96
C PHE A 77 16.32 10.54 10.44
N GLY A 78 17.08 10.90 9.42
CA GLY A 78 17.96 9.96 8.71
C GLY A 78 17.21 9.08 7.71
N PRO A 79 17.93 8.19 7.01
CA PRO A 79 17.37 7.33 5.97
C PRO A 79 16.20 6.48 6.46
N LEU A 80 15.17 6.35 5.63
CA LEU A 80 14.00 5.53 5.93
C LEU A 80 14.36 4.04 6.08
N ASN A 81 13.78 3.38 7.09
CA ASN A 81 13.91 1.93 7.28
C ASN A 81 12.91 1.16 6.42
N CYS A 82 11.73 1.74 6.22
CA CYS A 82 10.68 1.11 5.46
C CYS A 82 9.89 2.14 4.64
N ILE A 83 9.43 1.71 3.47
CA ILE A 83 8.38 2.38 2.68
C ILE A 83 7.22 1.42 2.51
N VAL A 84 6.02 1.89 2.80
CA VAL A 84 4.77 1.22 2.43
C VAL A 84 4.11 2.03 1.31
N ALA A 85 4.29 1.56 0.07
CA ALA A 85 3.68 2.15 -1.12
C ALA A 85 2.26 1.59 -1.25
N ASN A 86 1.29 2.29 -0.63
CA ASN A 86 -0.07 1.82 -0.48
C ASN A 86 -1.11 2.70 -1.18
N ALA A 87 -0.83 3.98 -1.42
CA ALA A 87 -1.76 4.86 -2.14
C ALA A 87 -2.27 4.21 -3.43
N GLY A 88 -3.57 4.26 -3.63
CA GLY A 88 -4.22 3.67 -4.81
C GLY A 88 -5.70 4.00 -4.85
N ILE A 89 -6.27 3.90 -6.03
CA ILE A 89 -7.68 4.13 -6.32
C ILE A 89 -8.26 2.95 -7.08
N ALA A 90 -9.55 2.70 -6.93
CA ALA A 90 -10.30 1.82 -7.82
C ALA A 90 -11.60 2.51 -8.21
N HIS A 91 -11.89 2.49 -9.50
CA HIS A 91 -13.12 3.05 -10.06
C HIS A 91 -13.74 2.03 -11.00
N LYS A 92 -15.06 2.00 -11.05
CA LYS A 92 -15.80 1.27 -12.08
C LYS A 92 -15.79 2.09 -13.35
N VAL A 93 -15.18 1.58 -14.40
CA VAL A 93 -15.21 2.19 -15.74
C VAL A 93 -15.50 1.09 -16.76
N PRO A 94 -16.71 1.02 -17.32
CA PRO A 94 -17.01 0.10 -18.41
C PRO A 94 -16.03 0.29 -19.57
N LEU A 95 -15.59 -0.80 -20.20
CA LEU A 95 -14.61 -0.73 -21.28
C LEU A 95 -15.04 0.20 -22.43
N SER A 96 -16.35 0.23 -22.72
CA SER A 96 -16.92 1.15 -23.74
C SER A 96 -16.84 2.63 -23.37
N GLN A 97 -16.56 2.97 -22.11
CA GLN A 97 -16.40 4.33 -21.58
C GLN A 97 -14.97 4.62 -21.11
N MET A 98 -14.06 3.66 -21.26
CA MET A 98 -12.66 3.80 -20.85
C MET A 98 -11.96 4.78 -21.79
N SER A 99 -11.64 5.96 -21.27
CA SER A 99 -10.78 6.93 -21.96
C SER A 99 -9.30 6.70 -21.62
N ASP A 100 -8.41 7.21 -22.46
CA ASP A 100 -6.98 7.20 -22.16
C ASP A 100 -6.68 7.95 -20.85
N ASP A 101 -7.37 9.06 -20.58
CA ASP A 101 -7.23 9.80 -19.32
C ASP A 101 -7.63 8.98 -18.09
N ALA A 102 -8.73 8.20 -18.16
CA ALA A 102 -9.16 7.35 -17.06
C ALA A 102 -8.18 6.19 -16.82
N TRP A 103 -7.64 5.63 -17.91
CA TRP A 103 -6.57 4.65 -17.87
C TRP A 103 -5.31 5.22 -17.23
N ASP A 104 -4.79 6.32 -17.77
CA ASP A 104 -3.57 6.98 -17.31
C ASP A 104 -3.68 7.44 -15.87
N HIS A 105 -4.83 7.98 -15.45
CA HIS A 105 -5.07 8.40 -14.07
C HIS A 105 -4.86 7.24 -13.07
N THR A 106 -5.36 6.05 -13.39
CA THR A 106 -5.15 4.87 -12.54
C THR A 106 -3.68 4.45 -12.51
N PHE A 107 -3.00 4.42 -13.65
CA PHE A 107 -1.59 4.06 -13.73
C PHE A 107 -0.68 5.08 -13.04
N GLU A 108 -0.99 6.36 -13.15
CA GLU A 108 -0.24 7.46 -12.51
C GLU A 108 -0.26 7.35 -10.97
N ILE A 109 -1.35 6.87 -10.39
CA ILE A 109 -1.48 6.70 -8.95
C ILE A 109 -1.00 5.31 -8.52
N ASP A 110 -1.61 4.25 -9.07
CA ASP A 110 -1.51 2.90 -8.53
C ASP A 110 -0.18 2.20 -8.86
N LEU A 111 0.50 2.64 -9.91
CA LEU A 111 1.77 2.04 -10.34
C LEU A 111 2.92 3.04 -10.33
N LYS A 112 2.83 4.11 -11.11
CA LYS A 112 3.91 5.09 -11.25
C LYS A 112 4.11 5.90 -9.96
N GLY A 113 3.03 6.15 -9.21
CA GLY A 113 3.08 6.78 -7.90
C GLY A 113 3.96 6.02 -6.90
N MET A 114 3.89 4.68 -6.92
CA MET A 114 4.78 3.86 -6.08
C MET A 114 6.25 4.08 -6.42
N LEU A 115 6.60 4.08 -7.71
CA LEU A 115 7.98 4.32 -8.16
C LEU A 115 8.47 5.71 -7.76
N ARG A 116 7.61 6.74 -7.85
CA ARG A 116 7.97 8.12 -7.48
C ARG A 116 8.35 8.24 -5.99
N VAL A 117 7.66 7.52 -5.14
CA VAL A 117 7.93 7.52 -3.69
C VAL A 117 9.12 6.64 -3.32
N ILE A 118 9.29 5.49 -3.98
CA ILE A 118 10.39 4.56 -3.70
C ILE A 118 11.74 5.13 -4.13
N ARG A 119 11.82 5.66 -5.35
CA ARG A 119 13.09 6.06 -5.98
C ARG A 119 13.93 7.05 -5.16
N PRO A 120 13.39 8.14 -4.59
CA PRO A 120 14.20 9.09 -3.83
C PRO A 120 14.80 8.53 -2.55
N ALA A 121 14.17 7.53 -1.91
CA ALA A 121 14.68 6.91 -0.67
C ALA A 121 15.81 5.90 -0.90
N LEU A 122 16.04 5.46 -2.14
CA LEU A 122 17.00 4.38 -2.42
C LEU A 122 18.45 4.78 -2.08
N ALA A 123 18.81 6.04 -2.22
CA ALA A 123 20.16 6.50 -1.89
C ALA A 123 20.46 6.30 -0.40
N GLY A 124 19.55 6.73 0.47
CA GLY A 124 19.67 6.55 1.92
C GLY A 124 19.66 5.09 2.35
N MET A 125 18.75 4.28 1.78
CA MET A 125 18.69 2.84 2.07
C MET A 125 19.95 2.10 1.61
N ARG A 126 20.49 2.40 0.42
CA ARG A 126 21.76 1.84 -0.08
C ARG A 126 22.93 2.21 0.79
N ALA A 127 23.06 3.48 1.19
CA ALA A 127 24.13 3.94 2.08
C ALA A 127 24.11 3.23 3.43
N ARG A 128 22.92 2.89 3.95
CA ARG A 128 22.75 2.11 5.19
C ARG A 128 22.96 0.61 4.97
N GLY A 129 22.91 0.09 3.74
CA GLY A 129 22.98 -1.34 3.44
C GLY A 129 21.77 -2.15 3.92
N SER A 130 20.63 -1.51 4.13
CA SER A 130 19.39 -2.18 4.58
C SER A 130 18.14 -1.35 4.27
N GLY A 131 17.04 -2.02 4.00
CA GLY A 131 15.73 -1.40 3.78
C GLY A 131 14.64 -2.44 3.55
N ALA A 132 13.39 -2.01 3.75
CA ALA A 132 12.23 -2.79 3.38
C ALA A 132 11.24 -1.93 2.59
N ILE A 133 10.75 -2.45 1.48
CA ILE A 133 9.71 -1.82 0.66
C ILE A 133 8.55 -2.80 0.58
N VAL A 134 7.35 -2.34 0.94
CA VAL A 134 6.13 -3.13 0.84
C VAL A 134 5.13 -2.39 -0.05
N CYS A 135 4.72 -3.04 -1.15
CA CYS A 135 3.76 -2.49 -2.10
C CYS A 135 2.38 -3.14 -1.92
N THR A 136 1.31 -2.35 -1.96
CA THR A 136 -0.06 -2.86 -1.94
C THR A 136 -0.54 -3.11 -3.37
N SER A 137 -0.55 -4.39 -3.79
CA SER A 137 -1.17 -4.86 -5.01
C SER A 137 -2.67 -5.17 -4.75
N SER A 138 -3.19 -6.22 -5.36
CA SER A 138 -4.56 -6.73 -5.22
C SER A 138 -4.60 -8.18 -5.70
N ILE A 139 -5.59 -8.96 -5.27
CA ILE A 139 -5.91 -10.23 -5.94
C ILE A 139 -6.14 -10.03 -7.44
N MET A 140 -6.63 -8.86 -7.86
CA MET A 140 -6.83 -8.50 -9.27
C MET A 140 -5.50 -8.30 -10.02
N GLY A 141 -4.42 -8.05 -9.32
CA GLY A 141 -3.06 -8.03 -9.89
C GLY A 141 -2.40 -9.40 -9.98
N VAL A 142 -2.94 -10.40 -9.31
CA VAL A 142 -2.35 -11.74 -9.22
C VAL A 142 -3.09 -12.78 -10.07
N ALA A 143 -4.40 -12.95 -9.84
CA ALA A 143 -5.15 -14.04 -10.46
C ALA A 143 -6.67 -13.79 -10.56
N TYR A 144 -7.17 -12.61 -10.23
CA TYR A 144 -8.60 -12.31 -10.20
C TYR A 144 -8.96 -11.22 -11.21
N GLY A 145 -10.06 -11.40 -11.93
CA GLY A 145 -10.64 -10.38 -12.81
C GLY A 145 -11.98 -9.90 -12.28
N TRP A 146 -12.26 -8.62 -12.44
CA TRP A 146 -13.53 -8.04 -12.07
C TRP A 146 -14.06 -7.13 -13.17
N ASN A 147 -15.38 -7.18 -13.40
CA ASN A 147 -16.02 -6.35 -14.42
C ASN A 147 -15.76 -4.86 -14.16
N GLU A 148 -15.60 -4.08 -15.22
CA GLU A 148 -15.41 -2.62 -15.19
C GLU A 148 -14.10 -2.14 -14.50
N HIS A 149 -13.15 -3.06 -14.24
CA HIS A 149 -11.89 -2.76 -13.55
C HIS A 149 -10.64 -3.16 -14.36
N VAL A 150 -10.71 -3.14 -15.70
CA VAL A 150 -9.59 -3.58 -16.55
C VAL A 150 -8.31 -2.78 -16.33
N HIS A 151 -8.42 -1.45 -16.20
CA HIS A 151 -7.30 -0.53 -15.91
C HIS A 151 -6.68 -0.80 -14.54
N TYR A 152 -7.51 -1.02 -13.52
CA TYR A 152 -7.06 -1.36 -12.17
C TYR A 152 -6.35 -2.71 -12.13
N SER A 153 -6.91 -3.75 -12.75
CA SER A 153 -6.28 -5.07 -12.85
C SER A 153 -4.91 -4.98 -13.54
N ALA A 154 -4.83 -4.22 -14.64
CA ALA A 154 -3.58 -4.02 -15.35
C ALA A 154 -2.54 -3.28 -14.50
N ALA A 155 -2.93 -2.19 -13.82
CA ALA A 155 -2.04 -1.43 -12.93
C ALA A 155 -1.55 -2.31 -11.76
N LYS A 156 -2.44 -3.06 -11.10
CA LYS A 156 -2.08 -3.93 -9.96
C LYS A 156 -1.24 -5.16 -10.40
N SER A 157 -1.40 -5.64 -11.63
CA SER A 157 -0.47 -6.62 -12.23
C SER A 157 0.90 -5.98 -12.48
N GLY A 158 0.94 -4.73 -12.93
CA GLY A 158 2.17 -3.96 -13.05
C GLY A 158 2.91 -3.81 -11.73
N VAL A 159 2.19 -3.65 -10.60
CA VAL A 159 2.79 -3.62 -9.25
C VAL A 159 3.51 -4.93 -8.93
N VAL A 160 2.95 -6.10 -9.30
CA VAL A 160 3.63 -7.40 -9.10
C VAL A 160 4.92 -7.46 -9.91
N GLY A 161 4.91 -6.94 -11.14
CA GLY A 161 6.12 -6.81 -11.97
C GLY A 161 7.15 -5.86 -11.34
N LEU A 162 6.70 -4.70 -10.84
CA LEU A 162 7.54 -3.71 -10.16
C LEU A 162 8.23 -4.32 -8.92
N ILE A 163 7.49 -5.05 -8.08
CA ILE A 163 8.03 -5.74 -6.91
C ILE A 163 9.17 -6.68 -7.30
N ARG A 164 8.97 -7.50 -8.33
CA ARG A 164 9.98 -8.47 -8.79
C ARG A 164 11.23 -7.78 -9.35
N GLY A 165 11.04 -6.77 -10.19
CA GLY A 165 12.15 -6.01 -10.77
C GLY A 165 12.99 -5.31 -9.70
N LEU A 166 12.35 -4.57 -8.80
CA LEU A 166 13.03 -3.89 -7.70
C LEU A 166 13.70 -4.88 -6.73
N ALA A 167 13.09 -6.02 -6.45
CA ALA A 167 13.68 -7.02 -5.57
C ALA A 167 15.01 -7.54 -6.11
N VAL A 168 15.09 -7.86 -7.40
CA VAL A 168 16.33 -8.32 -8.04
C VAL A 168 17.39 -7.22 -8.05
N GLU A 169 17.01 -6.00 -8.41
CA GLU A 169 17.95 -4.86 -8.51
C GLU A 169 18.52 -4.43 -7.15
N LEU A 170 17.72 -4.54 -6.08
CA LEU A 170 18.06 -3.98 -4.78
C LEU A 170 18.57 -5.00 -3.75
N ALA A 171 18.48 -6.31 -4.04
CA ALA A 171 18.84 -7.37 -3.09
C ALA A 171 20.30 -7.28 -2.64
N SER A 172 21.23 -7.02 -3.55
CA SER A 172 22.67 -6.90 -3.23
C SER A 172 22.99 -5.69 -2.33
N ALA A 173 22.10 -4.69 -2.29
CA ALA A 173 22.21 -3.55 -1.39
C ALA A 173 21.53 -3.79 -0.01
N GLY A 174 21.09 -5.02 0.28
CA GLY A 174 20.43 -5.35 1.53
C GLY A 174 18.99 -4.82 1.63
N ILE A 175 18.38 -4.41 0.51
CA ILE A 175 17.02 -3.87 0.47
C ILE A 175 16.06 -4.97 -0.03
N ARG A 176 15.02 -5.26 0.75
CA ARG A 176 13.99 -6.23 0.38
C ARG A 176 12.75 -5.51 -0.18
N VAL A 177 12.14 -6.09 -1.20
CA VAL A 177 10.92 -5.56 -1.81
C VAL A 177 9.90 -6.68 -1.90
N ASN A 178 8.78 -6.52 -1.22
CA ASN A 178 7.68 -7.48 -1.24
C ASN A 178 6.34 -6.73 -1.41
N GLY A 179 5.27 -7.47 -1.59
CA GLY A 179 3.93 -6.91 -1.66
C GLY A 179 2.89 -7.74 -0.94
N VAL A 180 1.76 -7.12 -0.72
CA VAL A 180 0.51 -7.77 -0.31
C VAL A 180 -0.49 -7.67 -1.45
N ALA A 181 -1.32 -8.69 -1.61
CA ALA A 181 -2.44 -8.73 -2.55
C ALA A 181 -3.73 -8.99 -1.74
N PRO A 182 -4.38 -7.92 -1.25
CA PRO A 182 -5.62 -8.05 -0.50
C PRO A 182 -6.75 -8.58 -1.37
N GLY A 183 -7.64 -9.37 -0.76
CA GLY A 183 -8.96 -9.72 -1.28
C GLY A 183 -9.98 -8.61 -1.01
N TYR A 184 -11.20 -8.98 -0.65
CA TYR A 184 -12.25 -8.06 -0.23
C TYR A 184 -12.00 -7.60 1.21
N ILE A 185 -11.62 -6.33 1.38
CA ILE A 185 -11.27 -5.72 2.68
C ILE A 185 -12.23 -4.59 2.99
N ARG A 186 -12.75 -4.51 4.22
CA ARG A 186 -13.71 -3.50 4.69
C ARG A 186 -13.09 -2.10 4.73
N THR A 187 -13.02 -1.48 3.58
CA THR A 187 -12.54 -0.10 3.39
C THR A 187 -13.66 0.77 2.82
N ALA A 188 -13.54 2.09 2.94
CA ALA A 188 -14.46 3.02 2.29
C ALA A 188 -14.55 2.78 0.78
N GLN A 189 -13.44 2.39 0.14
CA GLN A 189 -13.42 2.05 -1.29
C GLN A 189 -14.28 0.83 -1.60
N LEU A 190 -14.18 -0.28 -0.84
CA LEU A 190 -15.01 -1.48 -1.05
C LEU A 190 -16.49 -1.21 -0.82
N LEU A 191 -16.81 -0.40 0.20
CA LEU A 191 -18.17 -0.07 0.59
C LEU A 191 -18.81 1.03 -0.26
N SER A 192 -18.09 1.62 -1.20
CA SER A 192 -18.61 2.59 -2.15
C SER A 192 -19.38 1.89 -3.27
N GLU A 193 -20.66 2.22 -3.46
CA GLU A 193 -21.47 1.72 -4.58
C GLU A 193 -20.99 2.27 -5.93
N GLN A 194 -20.47 3.50 -5.91
CA GLN A 194 -19.97 4.15 -7.11
C GLN A 194 -18.68 3.49 -7.62
N HIS A 195 -17.80 3.06 -6.72
CA HIS A 195 -16.44 2.62 -7.07
C HIS A 195 -16.21 1.13 -6.89
N SER A 196 -17.08 0.43 -6.14
CA SER A 196 -16.88 -0.97 -5.80
C SER A 196 -18.22 -1.70 -5.55
N LEU A 197 -18.26 -2.62 -4.59
CA LEU A 197 -19.42 -3.48 -4.29
C LEU A 197 -20.57 -2.74 -3.58
N GLY A 198 -20.28 -1.70 -2.82
CA GLY A 198 -21.24 -1.17 -1.85
C GLY A 198 -21.39 -2.10 -0.63
N ALA A 199 -22.14 -1.65 0.36
CA ALA A 199 -22.32 -2.43 1.60
C ALA A 199 -23.04 -3.77 1.35
N ALA A 200 -24.12 -3.76 0.59
CA ALA A 200 -24.89 -4.98 0.27
C ALA A 200 -24.07 -5.98 -0.57
N GLY A 201 -23.29 -5.47 -1.54
CA GLY A 201 -22.43 -6.33 -2.35
C GLY A 201 -21.25 -6.91 -1.55
N ALA A 202 -20.71 -6.17 -0.60
CA ALA A 202 -19.67 -6.65 0.31
C ALA A 202 -20.19 -7.78 1.22
N GLU A 203 -21.41 -7.65 1.71
CA GLU A 203 -22.08 -8.70 2.49
C GLU A 203 -22.30 -9.96 1.64
N ALA A 204 -22.85 -9.81 0.44
CA ALA A 204 -23.07 -10.92 -0.49
C ALA A 204 -21.75 -11.62 -0.89
N ALA A 205 -20.65 -10.86 -1.04
CA ALA A 205 -19.33 -11.39 -1.38
C ALA A 205 -18.78 -12.33 -0.30
N SER A 206 -19.19 -12.18 0.97
CA SER A 206 -18.78 -13.04 2.08
C SER A 206 -19.11 -14.52 1.84
N ALA A 207 -20.20 -14.81 1.11
CA ALA A 207 -20.60 -16.17 0.77
C ALA A 207 -19.63 -16.89 -0.19
N PHE A 208 -18.79 -16.15 -0.90
CA PHE A 208 -17.81 -16.71 -1.84
C PHE A 208 -16.41 -16.84 -1.22
N ILE A 209 -16.20 -16.30 -0.02
CA ILE A 209 -14.92 -16.35 0.68
C ILE A 209 -14.94 -17.57 1.61
N PRO A 210 -13.96 -18.49 1.53
CA PRO A 210 -13.93 -19.68 2.38
C PRO A 210 -13.96 -19.38 3.89
N MET A 211 -13.36 -18.26 4.34
CA MET A 211 -13.45 -17.82 5.74
C MET A 211 -14.82 -17.21 6.12
N GLY A 212 -15.79 -17.12 5.17
CA GLY A 212 -17.16 -16.69 5.43
C GLY A 212 -17.34 -15.19 5.72
N ARG A 213 -16.31 -14.37 5.51
CA ARG A 213 -16.36 -12.93 5.76
C ARG A 213 -15.37 -12.16 4.89
N ILE A 214 -15.61 -10.88 4.69
CA ILE A 214 -14.59 -9.96 4.18
C ILE A 214 -13.53 -9.74 5.25
N GLY A 215 -12.30 -9.38 4.84
CA GLY A 215 -11.20 -9.05 5.75
C GLY A 215 -11.31 -7.64 6.31
N GLU A 216 -10.59 -7.39 7.40
CA GLU A 216 -10.44 -6.06 7.98
C GLU A 216 -9.09 -5.44 7.59
N PRO A 217 -8.97 -4.10 7.50
CA PRO A 217 -7.72 -3.42 7.18
C PRO A 217 -6.54 -3.82 8.07
N GLU A 218 -6.81 -4.11 9.34
CA GLU A 218 -5.82 -4.52 10.34
C GLU A 218 -5.15 -5.84 9.96
N GLU A 219 -5.89 -6.79 9.36
CA GLU A 219 -5.36 -8.08 8.92
C GLU A 219 -4.35 -7.94 7.77
N ILE A 220 -4.54 -6.95 6.92
CA ILE A 220 -3.56 -6.60 5.88
C ILE A 220 -2.36 -5.87 6.49
N ALA A 221 -2.61 -4.97 7.43
CA ALA A 221 -1.57 -4.21 8.12
C ALA A 221 -0.58 -5.12 8.86
N ASP A 222 -1.07 -6.18 9.51
CA ASP A 222 -0.22 -7.16 10.21
C ASP A 222 0.75 -7.85 9.23
N VAL A 223 0.28 -8.23 8.04
CA VAL A 223 1.14 -8.82 7.00
C VAL A 223 2.15 -7.79 6.46
N ILE A 224 1.75 -6.52 6.28
CA ILE A 224 2.65 -5.44 5.87
C ILE A 224 3.77 -5.26 6.90
N VAL A 225 3.45 -5.21 8.20
CA VAL A 225 4.44 -5.09 9.27
C VAL A 225 5.36 -6.31 9.31
N PHE A 226 4.82 -7.53 9.16
CA PHE A 226 5.63 -8.74 9.05
C PHE A 226 6.62 -8.66 7.89
N LEU A 227 6.19 -8.29 6.70
CA LEU A 227 7.06 -8.18 5.52
C LEU A 227 8.15 -7.11 5.70
N ALA A 228 7.87 -6.04 6.43
CA ALA A 228 8.85 -5.01 6.77
C ALA A 228 9.86 -5.46 7.84
N SER A 229 9.49 -6.40 8.69
CA SER A 229 10.24 -6.83 9.87
C SER A 229 11.43 -7.76 9.56
N PRO A 230 12.36 -7.96 10.51
CA PRO A 230 13.42 -8.96 10.40
C PRO A 230 12.93 -10.40 10.29
N ALA A 231 11.68 -10.71 10.67
CA ALA A 231 11.10 -12.04 10.50
C ALA A 231 11.01 -12.45 9.02
N ALA A 232 10.87 -11.46 8.11
CA ALA A 232 10.86 -11.66 6.66
C ALA A 232 12.24 -11.46 5.99
N ARG A 233 13.36 -11.59 6.72
CA ARG A 233 14.71 -11.26 6.23
C ARG A 233 15.20 -12.06 5.01
N TYR A 234 14.59 -13.19 4.71
CA TYR A 234 14.91 -14.01 3.52
C TYR A 234 13.79 -13.95 2.46
N MET A 235 12.85 -13.02 2.62
CA MET A 235 11.76 -12.79 1.64
C MET A 235 12.03 -11.52 0.85
N THR A 236 12.13 -11.66 -0.47
CA THR A 236 12.14 -10.55 -1.43
C THR A 236 11.52 -11.00 -2.75
N GLY A 237 10.87 -10.10 -3.47
CA GLY A 237 10.20 -10.37 -4.74
C GLY A 237 8.86 -11.11 -4.62
N GLN A 238 8.34 -11.30 -3.39
CA GLN A 238 7.11 -12.04 -3.15
C GLN A 238 5.90 -11.09 -3.05
N THR A 239 4.77 -11.56 -3.57
CA THR A 239 3.45 -10.93 -3.35
C THR A 239 2.58 -11.91 -2.57
N VAL A 240 2.28 -11.58 -1.32
CA VAL A 240 1.51 -12.42 -0.40
C VAL A 240 0.03 -12.13 -0.58
N VAL A 241 -0.74 -13.13 -0.96
CA VAL A 241 -2.20 -13.04 -1.06
C VAL A 241 -2.82 -13.12 0.35
N VAL A 242 -3.74 -12.19 0.65
CA VAL A 242 -4.45 -12.10 1.93
C VAL A 242 -5.93 -11.87 1.62
N ASP A 243 -6.67 -12.96 1.41
CA ASP A 243 -7.99 -12.92 0.79
C ASP A 243 -9.04 -13.87 1.42
N GLY A 244 -8.72 -14.46 2.57
CA GLY A 244 -9.60 -15.41 3.23
C GLY A 244 -9.81 -16.72 2.46
N GLY A 245 -8.93 -17.03 1.51
CA GLY A 245 -8.96 -18.22 0.67
C GLY A 245 -9.75 -18.05 -0.64
N LEU A 246 -10.16 -16.84 -0.99
CA LEU A 246 -10.98 -16.57 -2.19
C LEU A 246 -10.35 -17.11 -3.48
N LEU A 247 -9.02 -17.02 -3.65
CA LEU A 247 -8.34 -17.46 -4.86
C LEU A 247 -8.04 -18.96 -4.91
N VAL A 248 -8.09 -19.68 -3.77
CA VAL A 248 -7.64 -21.08 -3.71
C VAL A 248 -8.76 -22.11 -3.70
N GLY A 249 -10.02 -21.72 -3.56
CA GLY A 249 -11.11 -22.67 -3.50
C GLY A 249 -12.41 -22.15 -4.11
N ARG A 250 -13.12 -23.06 -4.76
CA ARG A 250 -14.57 -22.95 -5.04
C ARG A 250 -15.21 -24.16 -4.39
N TYR A 251 -16.25 -23.91 -3.60
CA TYR A 251 -17.08 -24.95 -3.02
C TYR A 251 -18.45 -24.94 -3.68
#